data_379d457f4a2b9c4b5abfd989a504f84a
#
_entry.id   379d457f4a2b9c4b5abfd989a504f84a
#
_cell.length_a   1.000
_cell.length_b   1.000
_cell.length_c   1.000
_cell.angle_alpha   90.00
_cell.angle_beta   90.00
_cell.angle_gamma   90.00
#
_symmetry.space_group_name_H-M   'P 1'
#
loop_
_entity.id
_entity.type
_entity.pdbx_description
1 polymer ?
#
loop_
_entity_poly.entity_id
_entity_poly.type
_entity_poly.pdbx_seq_one_letter_code
_entity_poly.pdbx_strand_id
1 'polypeptide(L)'
;MPAAIVYTDLDGTMVGPRGSFVHTATGELTAQPWTALLELHRAGVPLVLVSGRTHAQLQEAGRVFAVDGHIAELGSLVSWAGGRETHLLTGDLPAEFAGRTPVEVMAGLGVVDALVAAWPGQLEWHSPWHATHTGDAMLRGRVGTAEVDAWLADRGWGWLTLKDNGRVPRTSRMTLDVEGDPHVFHLMPRGIGKGSAIAWDLARRAIDPADAVAVGDSVSDLEMAPAVGRLFITANGAAVPGMAEAIAALPDVAATAGAMGLGWAEAVRAALG
;
A
#
# COMPACT_ATOMS: atom_id res chain seq x y z
N MET A 1 -24.44 9.90 6.44
CA MET A 1 -24.78 8.45 6.36
C MET A 1 -23.49 7.68 6.60
N PRO A 2 -23.54 6.46 7.15
CA PRO A 2 -22.36 5.61 7.25
C PRO A 2 -21.74 5.39 5.87
N ALA A 3 -20.42 5.18 5.84
CA ALA A 3 -19.74 4.80 4.60
C ALA A 3 -20.25 3.45 4.08
N ALA A 4 -20.29 3.29 2.75
CA ALA A 4 -20.67 2.01 2.14
C ALA A 4 -19.52 0.97 2.20
N ILE A 5 -18.27 1.42 2.33
CA ILE A 5 -17.08 0.59 2.39
C ILE A 5 -15.91 1.36 3.01
N VAL A 6 -15.02 0.66 3.72
CA VAL A 6 -13.77 1.22 4.25
C VAL A 6 -12.57 0.48 3.65
N TYR A 7 -11.65 1.23 3.05
CA TYR A 7 -10.33 0.77 2.63
C TYR A 7 -9.29 1.18 3.67
N THR A 8 -8.37 0.31 4.02
CA THR A 8 -7.35 0.65 5.00
C THR A 8 -5.98 0.11 4.62
N ASP A 9 -4.97 0.95 4.73
CA ASP A 9 -3.61 0.44 4.84
C ASP A 9 -3.45 -0.34 6.15
N LEU A 10 -2.44 -1.19 6.23
CA LEU A 10 -2.23 -2.10 7.35
C LEU A 10 -1.11 -1.61 8.27
N ASP A 11 0.13 -1.55 7.76
CA ASP A 11 1.32 -1.30 8.57
C ASP A 11 1.51 0.20 8.85
N GLY A 12 1.49 0.59 10.12
CA GLY A 12 1.54 1.99 10.51
C GLY A 12 0.18 2.68 10.53
N THR A 13 -0.86 2.02 10.02
CA THR A 13 -2.24 2.52 9.96
C THR A 13 -3.14 1.72 10.89
N MET A 14 -3.61 0.55 10.45
CA MET A 14 -4.49 -0.30 11.24
C MET A 14 -3.73 -1.00 12.36
N VAL A 15 -2.49 -1.44 12.09
CA VAL A 15 -1.62 -2.09 13.08
C VAL A 15 -0.44 -1.20 13.46
N GLY A 16 -0.05 -1.30 14.74
CA GLY A 16 1.05 -0.56 15.35
C GLY A 16 2.41 -1.24 15.18
N PRO A 17 3.38 -0.92 16.08
CA PRO A 17 4.73 -1.44 15.99
C PRO A 17 4.77 -2.96 15.88
N ARG A 18 5.58 -3.47 14.94
CA ARG A 18 5.74 -4.91 14.64
C ARG A 18 4.46 -5.60 14.20
N GLY A 19 3.51 -4.88 13.60
CA GLY A 19 2.23 -5.43 13.13
C GLY A 19 1.25 -5.76 14.26
N SER A 20 1.40 -5.15 15.42
CA SER A 20 0.52 -5.40 16.56
C SER A 20 -0.79 -4.63 16.45
N PHE A 21 -1.90 -5.32 16.65
CA PHE A 21 -3.25 -4.72 16.69
C PHE A 21 -3.70 -4.30 18.10
N VAL A 22 -2.87 -4.57 19.12
CA VAL A 22 -3.18 -4.28 20.53
C VAL A 22 -2.22 -3.31 21.19
N HIS A 23 -1.23 -2.80 20.46
CA HIS A 23 -0.28 -1.82 20.97
C HIS A 23 -0.43 -0.47 20.29
N THR A 24 -0.40 0.59 21.08
CA THR A 24 -0.30 1.96 20.57
C THR A 24 1.07 2.21 19.94
N ALA A 25 1.25 3.37 19.30
CA ALA A 25 2.55 3.80 18.79
C ALA A 25 3.64 3.89 19.88
N THR A 26 3.25 4.09 21.15
CA THR A 26 4.14 4.14 22.32
C THR A 26 4.35 2.78 22.98
N GLY A 27 3.70 1.72 22.51
CA GLY A 27 3.81 0.35 23.02
C GLY A 27 2.86 0.01 24.16
N GLU A 28 1.94 0.89 24.52
CA GLU A 28 0.90 0.63 25.54
C GLU A 28 -0.18 -0.28 24.99
N LEU A 29 -0.76 -1.13 25.84
CA LEU A 29 -1.87 -2.00 25.44
C LEU A 29 -3.17 -1.20 25.30
N THR A 30 -3.93 -1.50 24.24
CA THR A 30 -5.24 -0.90 23.97
C THR A 30 -6.18 -1.88 23.28
N ALA A 31 -7.47 -1.78 23.59
CA ALA A 31 -8.53 -2.52 22.90
C ALA A 31 -9.26 -1.66 21.84
N GLN A 32 -8.89 -0.40 21.67
CA GLN A 32 -9.63 0.53 20.80
C GLN A 32 -9.73 0.08 19.36
N PRO A 33 -8.64 -0.43 18.70
CA PRO A 33 -8.75 -0.95 17.34
C PRO A 33 -9.71 -2.15 17.23
N TRP A 34 -9.69 -3.06 18.19
CA TRP A 34 -10.64 -4.18 18.24
C TRP A 34 -12.08 -3.72 18.39
N THR A 35 -12.30 -2.71 19.25
CA THR A 35 -13.65 -2.16 19.44
C THR A 35 -14.17 -1.54 18.15
N ALA A 36 -13.35 -0.72 17.47
CA ALA A 36 -13.70 -0.10 16.19
C ALA A 36 -13.95 -1.15 15.08
N LEU A 37 -13.14 -2.22 15.02
CA LEU A 37 -13.37 -3.33 14.09
C LEU A 37 -14.72 -4.02 14.34
N LEU A 38 -15.07 -4.27 15.60
CA LEU A 38 -16.37 -4.84 15.96
C LEU A 38 -17.54 -3.88 15.65
N GLU A 39 -17.37 -2.58 15.85
CA GLU A 39 -18.34 -1.56 15.48
C GLU A 39 -18.59 -1.58 13.97
N LEU A 40 -17.53 -1.65 13.16
CA LEU A 40 -17.60 -1.71 11.69
C LEU A 40 -18.37 -2.97 11.23
N HIS A 41 -18.00 -4.14 11.76
CA HIS A 41 -18.67 -5.40 11.42
C HIS A 41 -20.15 -5.41 11.85
N ARG A 42 -20.50 -4.86 13.03
CA ARG A 42 -21.90 -4.74 13.46
C ARG A 42 -22.72 -3.82 12.59
N ALA A 43 -22.11 -2.79 12.03
CA ALA A 43 -22.73 -1.89 11.08
C ALA A 43 -22.90 -2.50 9.68
N GLY A 44 -22.29 -3.67 9.43
CA GLY A 44 -22.32 -4.33 8.12
C GLY A 44 -21.53 -3.59 7.04
N VAL A 45 -20.58 -2.72 7.44
CA VAL A 45 -19.75 -1.96 6.50
C VAL A 45 -18.54 -2.82 6.11
N PRO A 46 -18.36 -3.15 4.83
CA PRO A 46 -17.23 -3.91 4.33
C PRO A 46 -15.88 -3.25 4.63
N LEU A 47 -14.89 -4.06 4.99
CA LEU A 47 -13.51 -3.65 5.20
C LEU A 47 -12.59 -4.29 4.16
N VAL A 48 -11.75 -3.51 3.49
CA VAL A 48 -10.77 -3.97 2.51
C VAL A 48 -9.37 -3.52 2.93
N LEU A 49 -8.43 -4.47 3.07
CA LEU A 49 -7.02 -4.13 3.31
C LEU A 49 -6.34 -3.67 2.01
N VAL A 50 -5.50 -2.64 2.09
CA VAL A 50 -4.75 -2.09 0.94
C VAL A 50 -3.29 -1.90 1.33
N SER A 51 -2.38 -2.76 0.86
CA SER A 51 -1.00 -2.75 1.35
C SER A 51 0.02 -3.14 0.28
N GLY A 52 1.29 -2.81 0.53
CA GLY A 52 2.43 -3.33 -0.25
C GLY A 52 2.75 -4.81 0.03
N ARG A 53 2.12 -5.43 1.02
CA ARG A 53 2.31 -6.86 1.32
C ARG A 53 1.81 -7.74 0.19
N THR A 54 2.34 -8.97 0.11
CA THR A 54 1.91 -9.98 -0.86
C THR A 54 0.46 -10.44 -0.62
N HIS A 55 -0.15 -10.99 -1.66
CA HIS A 55 -1.47 -11.62 -1.56
C HIS A 55 -1.57 -12.61 -0.40
N ALA A 56 -0.61 -13.52 -0.25
CA ALA A 56 -0.63 -14.53 0.80
C ALA A 56 -0.59 -13.92 2.22
N GLN A 57 0.22 -12.88 2.43
CA GLN A 57 0.30 -12.17 3.70
C GLN A 57 -1.01 -11.46 4.05
N LEU A 58 -1.65 -10.80 3.05
CA LEU A 58 -2.93 -10.12 3.28
C LEU A 58 -4.08 -11.10 3.42
N GLN A 59 -4.04 -12.25 2.77
CA GLN A 59 -5.04 -13.30 2.95
C GLN A 59 -5.05 -13.80 4.39
N GLU A 60 -3.89 -14.03 5.01
CA GLU A 60 -3.81 -14.45 6.42
C GLU A 60 -4.25 -13.33 7.38
N ALA A 61 -3.80 -12.08 7.16
CA ALA A 61 -4.27 -10.94 7.93
C ALA A 61 -5.80 -10.76 7.78
N GLY A 62 -6.31 -10.88 6.56
CA GLY A 62 -7.73 -10.75 6.23
C GLY A 62 -8.60 -11.79 6.94
N ARG A 63 -8.12 -13.02 7.10
CA ARG A 63 -8.81 -14.07 7.88
C ARG A 63 -8.91 -13.71 9.35
N VAL A 64 -7.85 -13.12 9.94
CA VAL A 64 -7.83 -12.72 11.35
C VAL A 64 -8.78 -11.57 11.62
N PHE A 65 -8.85 -10.59 10.72
CA PHE A 65 -9.69 -9.40 10.86
C PHE A 65 -11.07 -9.54 10.23
N ALA A 66 -11.39 -10.69 9.62
CA ALA A 66 -12.64 -10.99 8.93
C ALA A 66 -12.98 -9.93 7.85
N VAL A 67 -12.00 -9.55 7.03
CA VAL A 67 -12.18 -8.54 5.98
C VAL A 67 -12.89 -9.10 4.74
N ASP A 68 -13.55 -8.21 3.98
CA ASP A 68 -14.31 -8.55 2.77
C ASP A 68 -13.43 -8.73 1.54
N GLY A 69 -12.20 -8.23 1.60
CA GLY A 69 -11.24 -8.33 0.51
C GLY A 69 -9.91 -7.69 0.85
N HIS A 70 -8.97 -7.76 -0.08
CA HIS A 70 -7.71 -7.06 0.04
C HIS A 70 -7.13 -6.67 -1.32
N ILE A 71 -6.37 -5.60 -1.31
CA ILE A 71 -5.59 -5.07 -2.42
C ILE A 71 -4.12 -5.19 -2.02
N ALA A 72 -3.41 -6.09 -2.69
CA ALA A 72 -2.01 -6.43 -2.40
C ALA A 72 -1.04 -5.78 -3.39
N GLU A 73 0.26 -5.78 -3.03
CA GLU A 73 1.35 -5.37 -3.89
C GLU A 73 1.11 -3.96 -4.47
N LEU A 74 0.79 -2.99 -3.56
CA LEU A 74 0.48 -1.58 -3.88
C LEU A 74 -0.61 -1.38 -4.95
N GLY A 75 -1.53 -2.33 -5.13
CA GLY A 75 -2.61 -2.22 -6.11
C GLY A 75 -2.54 -3.21 -7.25
N SER A 76 -1.49 -4.03 -7.34
CA SER A 76 -1.35 -5.00 -8.43
C SER A 76 -2.34 -6.15 -8.33
N LEU A 77 -2.76 -6.54 -7.14
CA LEU A 77 -3.67 -7.67 -6.92
C LEU A 77 -4.89 -7.25 -6.11
N VAL A 78 -6.08 -7.49 -6.63
CA VAL A 78 -7.36 -7.31 -5.93
C VAL A 78 -7.97 -8.66 -5.68
N SER A 79 -8.37 -8.96 -4.42
CA SER A 79 -8.89 -10.27 -4.04
C SER A 79 -10.13 -10.16 -3.16
N TRP A 80 -11.12 -11.03 -3.41
CA TRP A 80 -12.38 -11.13 -2.69
C TRP A 80 -12.66 -12.55 -2.19
N ALA A 81 -13.76 -12.68 -1.45
CA ALA A 81 -14.31 -13.97 -1.02
C ALA A 81 -13.28 -14.85 -0.31
N GLY A 82 -12.43 -14.24 0.53
CA GLY A 82 -11.39 -14.97 1.25
C GLY A 82 -10.27 -15.52 0.36
N GLY A 83 -9.94 -14.80 -0.72
CA GLY A 83 -8.87 -15.18 -1.64
C GLY A 83 -9.31 -16.11 -2.79
N ARG A 84 -10.61 -16.42 -2.89
CA ARG A 84 -11.12 -17.30 -3.97
C ARG A 84 -11.24 -16.61 -5.32
N GLU A 85 -11.41 -15.28 -5.31
CA GLU A 85 -11.43 -14.45 -6.51
C GLU A 85 -10.25 -13.49 -6.44
N THR A 86 -9.34 -13.58 -7.40
CA THR A 86 -8.14 -12.74 -7.46
C THR A 86 -7.96 -12.20 -8.87
N HIS A 87 -7.73 -10.90 -8.97
CA HIS A 87 -7.54 -10.20 -10.23
C HIS A 87 -6.17 -9.49 -10.22
N LEU A 88 -5.33 -9.82 -11.19
CA LEU A 88 -4.07 -9.13 -11.43
C LEU A 88 -4.33 -7.92 -12.33
N LEU A 89 -4.01 -6.73 -11.82
CA LEU A 89 -4.03 -5.48 -12.58
C LEU A 89 -2.63 -5.27 -13.17
N THR A 90 -2.56 -5.09 -14.48
CA THR A 90 -1.28 -5.04 -15.21
C THR A 90 -0.90 -3.66 -15.72
N GLY A 91 -1.79 -2.65 -15.56
CA GLY A 91 -1.52 -1.26 -15.98
C GLY A 91 -0.99 -1.18 -17.41
N ASP A 92 0.09 -0.45 -17.60
CA ASP A 92 0.71 -0.21 -18.91
C ASP A 92 1.61 -1.38 -19.38
N LEU A 93 1.41 -2.60 -18.85
CA LEU A 93 2.13 -3.78 -19.38
C LEU A 93 1.92 -3.88 -20.90
N PRO A 94 3.00 -3.93 -21.72
CA PRO A 94 2.85 -4.00 -23.17
C PRO A 94 2.04 -5.22 -23.64
N ALA A 95 1.19 -5.01 -24.65
CA ALA A 95 0.24 -6.03 -25.13
C ALA A 95 0.91 -7.34 -25.61
N GLU A 96 2.16 -7.26 -26.05
CA GLU A 96 2.98 -8.41 -26.44
C GLU A 96 3.25 -9.40 -25.29
N PHE A 97 3.11 -8.94 -24.05
CA PHE A 97 3.26 -9.74 -22.82
C PHE A 97 1.93 -10.17 -22.21
N ALA A 98 0.82 -10.00 -22.92
CA ALA A 98 -0.50 -10.39 -22.43
C ALA A 98 -0.51 -11.85 -21.93
N GLY A 99 -1.11 -12.07 -20.75
CA GLY A 99 -1.19 -13.40 -20.12
C GLY A 99 0.02 -13.77 -19.25
N ARG A 100 1.05 -12.90 -19.17
CA ARG A 100 2.16 -13.06 -18.23
C ARG A 100 2.00 -12.07 -17.07
N THR A 101 2.59 -12.41 -15.93
CA THR A 101 2.66 -11.46 -14.80
C THR A 101 3.77 -10.43 -15.05
N PRO A 102 3.65 -9.19 -14.51
CA PRO A 102 4.72 -8.20 -14.61
C PRO A 102 6.08 -8.70 -14.11
N VAL A 103 6.11 -9.48 -13.02
CA VAL A 103 7.35 -10.06 -12.49
C VAL A 103 7.98 -11.05 -13.47
N GLU A 104 7.19 -11.92 -14.12
CA GLU A 104 7.70 -12.84 -15.16
C GLU A 104 8.28 -12.08 -16.36
N VAL A 105 7.66 -10.96 -16.74
CA VAL A 105 8.16 -10.12 -17.83
C VAL A 105 9.46 -9.43 -17.42
N MET A 106 9.49 -8.79 -16.25
CA MET A 106 10.71 -8.14 -15.73
C MET A 106 11.87 -9.12 -15.59
N ALA A 107 11.61 -10.34 -15.09
CA ALA A 107 12.62 -11.39 -15.00
C ALA A 107 13.11 -11.84 -16.37
N GLY A 108 12.20 -12.05 -17.32
CA GLY A 108 12.55 -12.48 -18.70
C GLY A 108 13.36 -11.42 -19.47
N LEU A 109 13.15 -10.14 -19.16
CA LEU A 109 13.89 -9.03 -19.76
C LEU A 109 15.16 -8.65 -18.96
N GLY A 110 15.42 -9.26 -17.79
CA GLY A 110 16.55 -8.94 -16.93
C GLY A 110 16.51 -7.53 -16.31
N VAL A 111 15.30 -6.95 -16.20
CA VAL A 111 15.12 -5.54 -15.79
C VAL A 111 15.70 -5.29 -14.40
N VAL A 112 15.36 -6.14 -13.43
CA VAL A 112 15.77 -5.93 -12.02
C VAL A 112 17.27 -6.11 -11.84
N ASP A 113 17.87 -7.12 -12.48
CA ASP A 113 19.30 -7.34 -12.42
C ASP A 113 20.09 -6.17 -13.03
N ALA A 114 19.61 -5.65 -14.17
CA ALA A 114 20.19 -4.47 -14.80
C ALA A 114 20.03 -3.21 -13.93
N LEU A 115 18.88 -3.07 -13.27
CA LEU A 115 18.61 -1.94 -12.37
C LEU A 115 19.54 -1.97 -11.15
N VAL A 116 19.64 -3.10 -10.46
CA VAL A 116 20.54 -3.27 -9.30
C VAL A 116 22.02 -3.07 -9.69
N ALA A 117 22.41 -3.54 -10.88
CA ALA A 117 23.76 -3.34 -11.38
C ALA A 117 24.06 -1.86 -11.74
N ALA A 118 23.04 -1.07 -12.08
CA ALA A 118 23.20 0.37 -12.38
C ALA A 118 23.37 1.22 -11.10
N TRP A 119 22.87 0.75 -9.94
CA TRP A 119 23.01 1.42 -8.63
C TRP A 119 23.69 0.51 -7.59
N PRO A 120 24.98 0.17 -7.80
CA PRO A 120 25.69 -0.77 -6.93
C PRO A 120 25.79 -0.22 -5.51
N GLY A 121 25.46 -1.05 -4.52
CA GLY A 121 25.45 -0.66 -3.11
C GLY A 121 24.30 0.29 -2.69
N GLN A 122 23.57 0.86 -3.63
CA GLN A 122 22.47 1.78 -3.34
C GLN A 122 21.10 1.13 -3.47
N LEU A 123 20.98 0.03 -4.23
CA LEU A 123 19.74 -0.70 -4.46
C LEU A 123 19.98 -2.20 -4.39
N GLU A 124 19.09 -2.93 -3.73
CA GLU A 124 19.11 -4.39 -3.64
C GLU A 124 17.68 -4.95 -3.54
N TRP A 125 17.50 -6.25 -3.78
CA TRP A 125 16.24 -6.93 -3.49
C TRP A 125 15.84 -6.78 -2.03
N HIS A 126 14.56 -6.53 -1.75
CA HIS A 126 14.03 -6.51 -0.39
C HIS A 126 13.86 -7.93 0.17
N SER A 127 14.99 -8.66 0.26
CA SER A 127 15.01 -10.04 0.74
C SER A 127 14.70 -10.12 2.25
N PRO A 128 13.88 -11.11 2.68
CA PRO A 128 13.24 -12.18 1.90
C PRO A 128 11.85 -11.80 1.35
N TRP A 129 11.36 -10.59 1.63
CA TRP A 129 9.98 -10.19 1.39
C TRP A 129 9.62 -10.00 -0.10
N HIS A 130 10.61 -9.84 -0.98
CA HIS A 130 10.41 -9.75 -2.43
C HIS A 130 9.91 -11.06 -3.07
N ALA A 131 10.15 -12.19 -2.39
CA ALA A 131 9.71 -13.48 -2.89
C ALA A 131 8.17 -13.55 -2.90
N THR A 132 7.60 -14.19 -3.91
CA THR A 132 6.14 -14.37 -4.08
C THR A 132 5.35 -13.15 -4.53
N HIS A 133 5.99 -12.01 -4.84
CA HIS A 133 5.34 -10.94 -5.58
C HIS A 133 5.07 -11.37 -7.03
N THR A 134 3.96 -10.92 -7.60
CA THR A 134 3.54 -11.24 -8.97
C THR A 134 3.33 -9.99 -9.83
N GLY A 135 2.88 -8.91 -9.22
CA GLY A 135 2.59 -7.65 -9.90
C GLY A 135 3.73 -6.64 -9.86
N ASP A 136 4.66 -6.78 -8.92
CA ASP A 136 5.78 -5.86 -8.75
C ASP A 136 7.07 -6.56 -8.30
N ALA A 137 8.21 -5.91 -8.49
CA ALA A 137 9.49 -6.32 -7.92
C ALA A 137 9.81 -5.42 -6.71
N MET A 138 9.88 -6.03 -5.52
CA MET A 138 10.10 -5.32 -4.27
C MET A 138 11.59 -5.16 -4.01
N LEU A 139 12.07 -3.93 -3.96
CA LEU A 139 13.46 -3.53 -3.77
C LEU A 139 13.61 -2.70 -2.49
N ARG A 140 14.85 -2.48 -2.05
CA ARG A 140 15.17 -1.54 -0.98
C ARG A 140 16.49 -0.83 -1.27
N GLY A 141 16.61 0.40 -0.79
CA GLY A 141 17.82 1.19 -1.01
C GLY A 141 17.61 2.67 -0.81
N ARG A 142 18.49 3.46 -1.44
CA ARG A 142 18.39 4.92 -1.50
C ARG A 142 18.74 5.41 -2.89
N VAL A 143 17.72 5.60 -3.71
CA VAL A 143 17.82 6.09 -5.10
C VAL A 143 16.71 7.11 -5.36
N GLY A 144 16.92 7.99 -6.33
CA GLY A 144 15.89 8.91 -6.79
C GLY A 144 14.93 8.20 -7.72
N THR A 145 13.63 8.15 -7.39
CA THR A 145 12.63 7.46 -8.23
C THR A 145 12.53 8.06 -9.63
N ALA A 146 12.61 9.40 -9.76
CA ALA A 146 12.59 10.07 -11.04
C ALA A 146 13.82 9.73 -11.91
N GLU A 147 15.00 9.58 -11.30
CA GLU A 147 16.23 9.17 -11.99
C GLU A 147 16.11 7.73 -12.52
N VAL A 148 15.59 6.83 -11.66
CA VAL A 148 15.32 5.44 -12.07
C VAL A 148 14.29 5.38 -13.19
N ASP A 149 13.22 6.15 -13.10
CA ASP A 149 12.18 6.20 -14.13
C ASP A 149 12.73 6.68 -15.49
N ALA A 150 13.59 7.70 -15.50
CA ALA A 150 14.28 8.16 -16.71
C ALA A 150 15.20 7.07 -17.29
N TRP A 151 15.97 6.39 -16.41
CA TRP A 151 16.87 5.30 -16.80
C TRP A 151 16.11 4.11 -17.41
N LEU A 152 14.92 3.77 -16.87
CA LEU A 152 14.03 2.75 -17.42
C LEU A 152 13.50 3.15 -18.80
N ALA A 153 13.07 4.40 -18.97
CA ALA A 153 12.54 4.91 -20.23
C ALA A 153 13.60 4.85 -21.34
N ASP A 154 14.84 5.23 -21.06
CA ASP A 154 15.97 5.19 -22.01
C ASP A 154 16.29 3.77 -22.53
N ARG A 155 15.83 2.73 -21.80
CA ARG A 155 16.03 1.31 -22.15
C ARG A 155 14.81 0.64 -22.76
N GLY A 156 13.77 1.40 -23.07
CA GLY A 156 12.53 0.87 -23.62
C GLY A 156 11.61 0.24 -22.56
N TRP A 157 11.90 0.43 -21.26
CA TRP A 157 11.10 -0.04 -20.15
C TRP A 157 10.24 1.06 -19.51
N GLY A 158 9.92 2.10 -20.28
CA GLY A 158 9.13 3.24 -19.82
C GLY A 158 7.70 2.90 -19.36
N TRP A 159 7.25 1.66 -19.56
CA TRP A 159 6.01 1.13 -19.01
C TRP A 159 6.11 0.79 -17.50
N LEU A 160 7.33 0.79 -16.93
CA LEU A 160 7.60 0.61 -15.51
C LEU A 160 7.80 1.97 -14.80
N THR A 161 7.58 1.94 -13.50
CA THR A 161 7.89 3.05 -12.58
C THR A 161 8.36 2.49 -11.25
N LEU A 162 9.24 3.23 -10.56
CA LEU A 162 9.70 2.90 -9.22
C LEU A 162 8.89 3.71 -8.20
N LYS A 163 8.09 3.05 -7.37
CA LYS A 163 7.33 3.69 -6.30
C LYS A 163 8.03 3.55 -4.96
N ASP A 164 8.14 4.65 -4.23
CA ASP A 164 8.63 4.67 -2.85
C ASP A 164 7.49 4.34 -1.89
N ASN A 165 7.69 3.30 -1.07
CA ASN A 165 6.74 2.85 -0.06
C ASN A 165 7.22 3.13 1.38
N GLY A 166 8.14 4.08 1.54
CA GLY A 166 8.57 4.55 2.84
C GLY A 166 9.84 3.90 3.38
N ARG A 167 10.25 4.36 4.55
CA ARG A 167 11.51 3.95 5.21
C ARG A 167 11.34 2.65 5.96
N VAL A 168 12.41 1.86 5.98
CA VAL A 168 12.51 0.65 6.82
C VAL A 168 13.79 0.70 7.66
N PRO A 169 13.73 0.23 8.92
CA PRO A 169 14.92 0.15 9.75
C PRO A 169 16.00 -0.71 9.11
N ARG A 170 17.25 -0.28 9.23
CA ARG A 170 18.40 -1.07 8.76
C ARG A 170 18.53 -2.36 9.55
N THR A 171 18.81 -3.44 8.85
CA THR A 171 19.03 -4.78 9.44
C THR A 171 20.37 -5.35 8.99
N SER A 172 20.89 -6.34 9.74
CA SER A 172 22.14 -7.05 9.41
C SER A 172 22.08 -7.87 8.12
N ARG A 173 20.90 -8.03 7.53
CA ARG A 173 20.71 -8.74 6.25
C ARG A 173 20.88 -7.84 5.03
N MET A 174 21.03 -6.53 5.22
CA MET A 174 21.21 -5.55 4.15
C MET A 174 22.67 -5.42 3.79
N THR A 175 22.96 -5.39 2.49
CA THR A 175 24.32 -5.22 1.94
C THR A 175 24.53 -3.81 1.38
N LEU A 176 23.55 -2.92 1.59
CA LEU A 176 23.56 -1.55 1.11
C LEU A 176 24.70 -0.71 1.71
N ASP A 177 25.37 0.05 0.85
CA ASP A 177 26.37 1.06 1.20
C ASP A 177 25.77 2.47 1.06
N VAL A 178 24.77 2.76 1.90
CA VAL A 178 24.07 4.05 1.94
C VAL A 178 23.96 4.55 3.37
N GLU A 179 23.95 5.85 3.57
CA GLU A 179 23.76 6.47 4.89
C GLU A 179 22.27 6.46 5.29
N GLY A 180 22.01 6.27 6.60
CA GLY A 180 20.65 6.28 7.17
C GLY A 180 19.80 5.06 6.81
N ASP A 181 18.51 5.15 7.11
CA ASP A 181 17.56 4.08 6.82
C ASP A 181 17.24 4.02 5.33
N PRO A 182 17.22 2.83 4.73
CA PRO A 182 16.80 2.65 3.35
C PRO A 182 15.29 2.79 3.21
N HIS A 183 14.84 3.04 1.98
CA HIS A 183 13.45 2.97 1.59
C HIS A 183 13.12 1.61 0.97
N VAL A 184 11.87 1.20 1.06
CA VAL A 184 11.30 0.11 0.28
C VAL A 184 10.72 0.69 -1.00
N PHE A 185 11.04 0.06 -2.10
CA PHE A 185 10.55 0.44 -3.42
C PHE A 185 9.81 -0.72 -4.08
N HIS A 186 8.82 -0.38 -4.89
CA HIS A 186 8.10 -1.30 -5.75
C HIS A 186 8.32 -0.88 -7.21
N LEU A 187 9.03 -1.71 -7.98
CA LEU A 187 9.14 -1.56 -9.43
C LEU A 187 7.94 -2.27 -10.06
N MET A 188 7.06 -1.51 -10.70
CA MET A 188 5.77 -1.99 -11.16
C MET A 188 5.30 -1.30 -12.44
N PRO A 189 4.32 -1.85 -13.17
CA PRO A 189 3.74 -1.16 -14.31
C PRO A 189 3.13 0.19 -13.93
N ARG A 190 3.28 1.19 -14.80
CA ARG A 190 2.56 2.47 -14.67
C ARG A 190 1.05 2.25 -14.70
N GLY A 191 0.31 3.19 -14.15
CA GLY A 191 -1.15 3.10 -14.06
C GLY A 191 -1.65 2.25 -12.89
N ILE A 192 -0.78 1.51 -12.21
CA ILE A 192 -1.12 0.74 -11.00
C ILE A 192 -0.73 1.52 -9.74
N GLY A 193 -1.59 1.46 -8.74
CA GLY A 193 -1.38 2.04 -7.42
C GLY A 193 -2.58 1.79 -6.52
N LYS A 194 -2.47 2.15 -5.25
CA LYS A 194 -3.56 1.97 -4.26
C LYS A 194 -4.86 2.62 -4.76
N GLY A 195 -4.79 3.84 -5.27
CA GLY A 195 -5.98 4.57 -5.75
C GLY A 195 -6.62 3.94 -6.98
N SER A 196 -5.84 3.57 -8.01
CA SER A 196 -6.39 2.95 -9.22
C SER A 196 -7.03 1.59 -8.93
N ALA A 197 -6.45 0.81 -8.01
CA ALA A 197 -7.01 -0.47 -7.59
C ALA A 197 -8.30 -0.31 -6.78
N ILE A 198 -8.39 0.70 -5.91
CA ILE A 198 -9.65 1.05 -5.20
C ILE A 198 -10.72 1.46 -6.21
N ALA A 199 -10.40 2.32 -7.16
CA ALA A 199 -11.36 2.74 -8.19
C ALA A 199 -11.88 1.54 -9.00
N TRP A 200 -10.99 0.59 -9.33
CA TRP A 200 -11.36 -0.65 -10.00
C TRP A 200 -12.28 -1.52 -9.12
N ASP A 201 -11.96 -1.68 -7.82
CA ASP A 201 -12.77 -2.46 -6.87
C ASP A 201 -14.15 -1.85 -6.64
N LEU A 202 -14.23 -0.52 -6.46
CA LEU A 202 -15.50 0.21 -6.31
C LEU A 202 -16.41 0.03 -7.53
N ALA A 203 -15.84 0.16 -8.74
CA ALA A 203 -16.59 -0.05 -9.98
C ALA A 203 -17.17 -1.48 -10.07
N ARG A 204 -16.41 -2.49 -9.65
CA ARG A 204 -16.86 -3.88 -9.64
C ARG A 204 -17.93 -4.15 -8.58
N ARG A 205 -17.88 -3.45 -7.45
CA ARG A 205 -18.88 -3.54 -6.39
C ARG A 205 -20.11 -2.68 -6.65
N ALA A 206 -20.10 -1.83 -7.68
CA ALA A 206 -21.11 -0.82 -7.97
C ALA A 206 -21.36 0.14 -6.77
N ILE A 207 -20.26 0.53 -6.09
CA ILE A 207 -20.25 1.50 -4.98
C ILE A 207 -19.80 2.85 -5.52
N ASP A 208 -20.54 3.92 -5.15
CA ASP A 208 -20.13 5.29 -5.48
C ASP A 208 -18.85 5.65 -4.69
N PRO A 209 -17.79 6.17 -5.34
CA PRO A 209 -16.61 6.67 -4.65
C PRO A 209 -16.92 7.66 -3.52
N ALA A 210 -17.96 8.48 -3.65
CA ALA A 210 -18.36 9.43 -2.62
C ALA A 210 -18.81 8.76 -1.29
N ASP A 211 -19.23 7.50 -1.35
CA ASP A 211 -19.66 6.71 -0.19
C ASP A 211 -18.52 5.84 0.38
N ALA A 212 -17.32 5.91 -0.20
CA ALA A 212 -16.16 5.16 0.26
C ALA A 212 -15.25 6.02 1.16
N VAL A 213 -14.65 5.38 2.17
CA VAL A 213 -13.65 5.98 3.06
C VAL A 213 -12.35 5.20 2.97
N ALA A 214 -11.21 5.89 2.96
CA ALA A 214 -9.89 5.26 3.07
C ALA A 214 -9.13 5.75 4.30
N VAL A 215 -8.21 4.92 4.81
CA VAL A 215 -7.31 5.26 5.93
C VAL A 215 -5.89 4.81 5.60
N GLY A 216 -4.91 5.71 5.80
CA GLY A 216 -3.50 5.42 5.55
C GLY A 216 -2.56 6.24 6.44
N ASP A 217 -1.24 6.11 6.25
CA ASP A 217 -0.23 6.85 7.02
C ASP A 217 1.01 7.27 6.20
N SER A 218 1.06 6.92 4.93
CA SER A 218 2.23 7.16 4.08
C SER A 218 1.91 8.03 2.86
N VAL A 219 2.94 8.51 2.18
CA VAL A 219 2.79 9.27 0.93
C VAL A 219 2.10 8.42 -0.15
N SER A 220 2.34 7.10 -0.18
CA SER A 220 1.67 6.20 -1.12
C SER A 220 0.16 6.09 -0.86
N ASP A 221 -0.31 6.39 0.36
CA ASP A 221 -1.73 6.38 0.70
C ASP A 221 -2.47 7.60 0.18
N LEU A 222 -1.78 8.71 -0.07
CA LEU A 222 -2.38 9.89 -0.68
C LEU A 222 -2.92 9.58 -2.10
N GLU A 223 -2.40 8.54 -2.76
CA GLU A 223 -2.93 8.06 -4.04
C GLU A 223 -4.39 7.56 -3.92
N MET A 224 -4.86 7.24 -2.71
CA MET A 224 -6.24 6.81 -2.47
C MET A 224 -7.24 7.97 -2.51
N ALA A 225 -6.81 9.21 -2.22
CA ALA A 225 -7.69 10.36 -2.11
C ALA A 225 -8.62 10.59 -3.32
N PRO A 226 -8.14 10.56 -4.59
CA PRO A 226 -9.02 10.77 -5.74
C PRO A 226 -9.98 9.60 -6.00
N ALA A 227 -9.82 8.46 -5.33
CA ALA A 227 -10.64 7.27 -5.53
C ALA A 227 -11.76 7.10 -4.50
N VAL A 228 -11.80 7.92 -3.44
CA VAL A 228 -12.77 7.80 -2.33
C VAL A 228 -13.38 9.15 -1.98
N GLY A 229 -14.52 9.15 -1.31
CA GLY A 229 -15.16 10.38 -0.84
C GLY A 229 -14.42 11.01 0.35
N ARG A 230 -13.64 10.24 1.11
CA ARG A 230 -12.84 10.76 2.23
C ARG A 230 -11.63 9.88 2.52
N LEU A 231 -10.47 10.52 2.70
CA LEU A 231 -9.24 9.87 3.17
C LEU A 231 -8.86 10.41 4.55
N PHE A 232 -8.53 9.50 5.48
CA PHE A 232 -7.91 9.83 6.74
C PHE A 232 -6.44 9.42 6.75
N ILE A 233 -5.57 10.33 7.18
CA ILE A 233 -4.15 10.04 7.43
C ILE A 233 -3.93 10.03 8.94
N THR A 234 -3.39 8.93 9.48
CA THR A 234 -3.13 8.81 10.92
C THR A 234 -2.06 9.79 11.38
N ALA A 235 -2.08 10.19 12.67
CA ALA A 235 -1.20 11.22 13.21
C ALA A 235 0.30 10.94 12.99
N ASN A 236 0.73 9.68 13.02
CA ASN A 236 2.12 9.32 12.70
C ASN A 236 2.47 9.62 11.24
N GLY A 237 1.57 9.38 10.30
CA GLY A 237 1.74 9.75 8.90
C GLY A 237 1.73 11.26 8.70
N ALA A 238 0.79 11.96 9.32
CA ALA A 238 0.70 13.42 9.24
C ALA A 238 1.93 14.14 9.82
N ALA A 239 2.66 13.49 10.74
CA ALA A 239 3.90 14.01 11.32
C ALA A 239 5.14 13.84 10.41
N VAL A 240 5.04 13.10 9.30
CA VAL A 240 6.14 12.96 8.34
C VAL A 240 6.38 14.30 7.63
N PRO A 241 7.64 14.74 7.49
CA PRO A 241 7.95 16.01 6.81
C PRO A 241 7.32 16.11 5.43
N GLY A 242 6.62 17.20 5.12
CA GLY A 242 5.91 17.46 3.88
C GLY A 242 4.50 16.85 3.79
N MET A 243 4.11 15.97 4.74
CA MET A 243 2.79 15.34 4.70
C MET A 243 1.67 16.32 5.05
N ALA A 244 1.90 17.22 6.00
CA ALA A 244 0.89 18.21 6.39
C ALA A 244 0.51 19.14 5.22
N GLU A 245 1.49 19.58 4.44
CA GLU A 245 1.28 20.37 3.23
C GLU A 245 0.56 19.56 2.15
N ALA A 246 0.93 18.29 1.97
CA ALA A 246 0.28 17.40 1.01
C ALA A 246 -1.19 17.12 1.37
N ILE A 247 -1.50 16.91 2.66
CA ILE A 247 -2.87 16.77 3.17
C ILE A 247 -3.67 18.05 2.90
N ALA A 248 -3.10 19.23 3.22
CA ALA A 248 -3.79 20.50 3.04
C ALA A 248 -4.07 20.84 1.56
N ALA A 249 -3.32 20.28 0.63
CA ALA A 249 -3.49 20.48 -0.81
C ALA A 249 -4.59 19.60 -1.43
N LEU A 250 -5.06 18.57 -0.72
CA LEU A 250 -6.05 17.62 -1.23
C LEU A 250 -7.41 17.87 -0.57
N PRO A 251 -8.49 18.00 -1.34
CA PRO A 251 -9.84 18.05 -0.78
C PRO A 251 -10.17 16.69 -0.13
N ASP A 252 -11.04 16.73 0.88
CA ASP A 252 -11.56 15.53 1.55
C ASP A 252 -10.49 14.62 2.21
N VAL A 253 -9.29 15.16 2.47
CA VAL A 253 -8.24 14.49 3.25
C VAL A 253 -8.11 15.16 4.61
N ALA A 254 -8.13 14.36 5.68
CA ALA A 254 -7.99 14.83 7.04
C ALA A 254 -6.99 13.99 7.85
N ALA A 255 -6.25 14.63 8.76
CA ALA A 255 -5.46 13.92 9.74
C ALA A 255 -6.31 13.50 10.95
N THR A 256 -6.07 12.30 11.49
CA THR A 256 -6.63 11.89 12.79
C THR A 256 -5.79 12.42 13.94
N ALA A 257 -6.37 12.54 15.13
CA ALA A 257 -5.62 12.93 16.34
C ALA A 257 -4.78 11.74 16.87
N GLY A 258 -5.27 10.53 16.71
CA GLY A 258 -4.58 9.31 17.11
C GLY A 258 -3.55 8.84 16.07
N ALA A 259 -2.50 8.17 16.56
CA ALA A 259 -1.50 7.52 15.71
C ALA A 259 -1.83 6.03 15.52
N MET A 260 -1.53 5.47 14.34
CA MET A 260 -1.69 4.04 14.04
C MET A 260 -3.10 3.53 14.40
N GLY A 261 -3.22 2.39 15.06
CA GLY A 261 -4.50 1.78 15.43
C GLY A 261 -5.47 2.70 16.19
N LEU A 262 -4.97 3.69 16.96
CA LEU A 262 -5.85 4.69 17.59
C LEU A 262 -6.45 5.64 16.56
N GLY A 263 -5.65 6.16 15.63
CA GLY A 263 -6.10 7.00 14.53
C GLY A 263 -7.00 6.23 13.57
N TRP A 264 -6.67 4.97 13.31
CA TRP A 264 -7.54 4.08 12.54
C TRP A 264 -8.91 3.91 13.20
N ALA A 265 -8.97 3.65 14.50
CA ALA A 265 -10.22 3.54 15.24
C ALA A 265 -11.06 4.84 15.22
N GLU A 266 -10.38 5.99 15.26
CA GLU A 266 -11.02 7.31 15.09
C GLU A 266 -11.63 7.46 13.69
N ALA A 267 -10.86 7.13 12.63
CA ALA A 267 -11.33 7.18 11.25
C ALA A 267 -12.51 6.24 10.99
N VAL A 268 -12.48 5.01 11.53
CA VAL A 268 -13.60 4.06 11.43
C VAL A 268 -14.87 4.62 12.07
N ARG A 269 -14.77 5.20 13.27
CA ARG A 269 -15.95 5.81 13.91
C ARG A 269 -16.48 7.00 13.11
N ALA A 270 -15.59 7.81 12.53
CA ALA A 270 -16.01 8.90 11.65
C ALA A 270 -16.67 8.39 10.36
N ALA A 271 -16.29 7.22 9.86
CA ALA A 271 -16.92 6.56 8.71
C ALA A 271 -18.30 5.98 9.05
N LEU A 272 -18.55 5.66 10.31
CA LEU A 272 -19.85 5.14 10.76
C LEU A 272 -20.86 6.24 11.11
N GLY A 273 -20.45 7.50 11.27
CA GLY A 273 -21.32 8.68 11.53
C GLY A 273 -21.36 9.00 13.00
#